data_7d926063ef530dd0cfcc568eb7b18137
#
_entry.id   7d926063ef530dd0cfcc568eb7b18137
#
_cell.length_a   1.000
_cell.length_b   1.000
_cell.length_c   1.000
_cell.angle_alpha   90.00
_cell.angle_beta   90.00
_cell.angle_gamma   90.00
#
_symmetry.space_group_name_H-M   'P 1'
#
loop_
_entity.id
_entity.type
_entity.pdbx_description
1 polymer ?
#
loop_
_entity_poly.entity_id
_entity_poly.type
_entity_poly.pdbx_seq_one_letter_code
_entity_poly.pdbx_strand_id
1 'polypeptide(L)'
;MSSLPYQDPALSIDARIADLIARMTLPEKVGQMLQLDARKDVAGLIHNFHVGSILHTSPEDMHVAARCVQATRLRIPLLTADDCIHGHSFWPGATIFPTQLGMACSWDADLLQRVGRVVATEVAATGLHWTFSPVLCIARDLRWGRVGETFGEDPRLIGDLGVAMIQGYQGQGLDDPTAILACAKHFAGYSETQGGRDASEADLSPRKLRAWFLPPFERAARAGCRTFMLGYQSIDGVPITANEWLLKDVLKGEWGFTGTLVTDWDNVGRMVWEQKTQPDHASAAAVAVKAGNDLVMTTPNFFEGAQEAVRRGLLAEADLDQAVARILRLKFELGLFENPRLPDPARQAAVIGAPAHTALNHEVARRSLVLLRNEGLLPLAANAPLRIAVVGPNADDQHAQLGDWAGASGQIDWMPDGHPRAMTSTVLDGLRALAPAGSTIVFARGADIATMAPDPDGDTFEDGQPRPWIAAPAPVDEALLAEAVAAARDADVVVAVVGDNIALIGESRSTA
;
A
#
# COMPACT_ATOMS: atom_id res chain seq x y z
N MET A 1 -20.44 -19.45 -33.07
CA MET A 1 -20.04 -18.03 -33.36
C MET A 1 -18.53 -18.02 -33.34
N SER A 2 -17.86 -17.44 -34.36
CA SER A 2 -16.40 -17.26 -34.30
C SER A 2 -16.06 -16.37 -33.10
N SER A 3 -15.04 -16.74 -32.32
CA SER A 3 -14.52 -15.90 -31.24
C SER A 3 -14.07 -14.54 -31.82
N LEU A 4 -14.27 -13.47 -31.07
CA LEU A 4 -13.78 -12.16 -31.47
C LEU A 4 -12.24 -12.15 -31.39
N PRO A 5 -11.51 -11.39 -32.26
CA PRO A 5 -10.05 -11.40 -32.27
C PRO A 5 -9.39 -11.14 -30.91
N TYR A 6 -9.93 -10.22 -30.10
CA TYR A 6 -9.36 -9.96 -28.76
C TYR A 6 -9.50 -11.16 -27.78
N GLN A 7 -10.40 -12.12 -28.08
CA GLN A 7 -10.63 -13.34 -27.29
C GLN A 7 -9.76 -14.51 -27.75
N ASP A 8 -9.05 -14.37 -28.87
CA ASP A 8 -8.19 -15.43 -29.41
C ASP A 8 -6.80 -15.39 -28.78
N PRO A 9 -6.42 -16.35 -27.91
CA PRO A 9 -5.12 -16.38 -27.26
C PRO A 9 -3.96 -16.66 -28.23
N ALA A 10 -4.22 -17.08 -29.47
CA ALA A 10 -3.19 -17.28 -30.49
C ALA A 10 -2.69 -15.95 -31.09
N LEU A 11 -3.45 -14.87 -30.95
CA LEU A 11 -3.04 -13.55 -31.44
C LEU A 11 -2.11 -12.87 -30.43
N SER A 12 -1.24 -11.99 -30.95
CA SER A 12 -0.38 -11.17 -30.08
C SER A 12 -1.20 -10.25 -29.19
N ILE A 13 -0.68 -9.93 -28.00
CA ILE A 13 -1.32 -8.99 -27.07
C ILE A 13 -1.62 -7.65 -27.76
N ASP A 14 -0.72 -7.13 -28.59
CA ASP A 14 -0.94 -5.88 -29.33
C ASP A 14 -2.13 -5.96 -30.30
N ALA A 15 -2.26 -7.06 -31.02
CA ALA A 15 -3.39 -7.25 -31.93
C ALA A 15 -4.71 -7.38 -31.16
N ARG A 16 -4.70 -8.05 -30.02
CA ARG A 16 -5.88 -8.19 -29.13
C ARG A 16 -6.29 -6.84 -28.54
N ILE A 17 -5.34 -6.03 -28.08
CA ILE A 17 -5.60 -4.67 -27.56
C ILE A 17 -6.20 -3.78 -28.64
N ALA A 18 -5.62 -3.76 -29.83
CA ALA A 18 -6.10 -2.93 -30.94
C ALA A 18 -7.53 -3.30 -31.35
N ASP A 19 -7.86 -4.59 -31.47
CA ASP A 19 -9.23 -5.03 -31.77
C ASP A 19 -10.21 -4.66 -30.68
N LEU A 20 -9.81 -4.81 -29.39
CA LEU A 20 -10.69 -4.50 -28.26
C LEU A 20 -10.99 -2.99 -28.17
N ILE A 21 -9.98 -2.14 -28.26
CA ILE A 21 -10.14 -0.67 -28.22
C ILE A 21 -11.04 -0.19 -29.36
N ALA A 22 -10.88 -0.74 -30.57
CA ALA A 22 -11.71 -0.39 -31.72
C ALA A 22 -13.22 -0.75 -31.53
N ARG A 23 -13.53 -1.64 -30.58
CA ARG A 23 -14.90 -2.02 -30.23
C ARG A 23 -15.49 -1.23 -29.08
N MET A 24 -14.65 -0.58 -28.26
CA MET A 24 -15.08 0.14 -27.08
C MET A 24 -15.75 1.46 -27.44
N THR A 25 -16.82 1.77 -26.72
CA THR A 25 -17.45 3.10 -26.71
C THR A 25 -16.66 4.06 -25.81
N LEU A 26 -16.86 5.37 -25.96
CA LEU A 26 -16.21 6.36 -25.11
C LEU A 26 -16.46 6.11 -23.59
N PRO A 27 -17.69 5.85 -23.12
CA PRO A 27 -17.91 5.48 -21.70
C PRO A 27 -17.13 4.24 -21.26
N GLU A 28 -17.03 3.20 -22.10
CA GLU A 28 -16.26 1.99 -21.77
C GLU A 28 -14.76 2.27 -21.69
N LYS A 29 -14.22 3.15 -22.54
CA LYS A 29 -12.82 3.57 -22.47
C LYS A 29 -12.53 4.33 -21.18
N VAL A 30 -13.37 5.33 -20.87
CA VAL A 30 -13.24 6.11 -19.62
C VAL A 30 -13.38 5.20 -18.40
N GLY A 31 -14.33 4.27 -18.42
CA GLY A 31 -14.53 3.32 -17.33
C GLY A 31 -13.32 2.42 -17.10
N GLN A 32 -12.63 1.97 -18.16
CA GLN A 32 -11.42 1.19 -18.00
C GLN A 32 -10.28 1.97 -17.32
N MET A 33 -10.31 3.28 -17.37
CA MET A 33 -9.36 4.16 -16.68
C MET A 33 -9.73 4.41 -15.22
N LEU A 34 -10.83 3.85 -14.70
CA LEU A 34 -11.25 3.99 -13.31
C LEU A 34 -10.90 2.77 -12.46
N GLN A 35 -10.37 3.05 -11.27
CA GLN A 35 -10.28 2.12 -10.16
C GLN A 35 -11.14 2.67 -9.01
N LEU A 36 -12.20 1.98 -8.63
CA LEU A 36 -13.15 2.45 -7.63
C LEU A 36 -13.26 1.48 -6.45
N ASP A 37 -13.61 2.04 -5.29
CA ASP A 37 -13.81 1.31 -4.04
C ASP A 37 -15.03 0.40 -4.11
N ALA A 38 -14.83 -0.90 -3.89
CA ALA A 38 -15.85 -1.93 -4.07
C ALA A 38 -16.77 -2.10 -2.85
N ARG A 39 -16.46 -1.52 -1.70
CA ARG A 39 -17.15 -1.78 -0.41
C ARG A 39 -18.66 -1.50 -0.40
N LYS A 40 -19.21 -0.75 -1.33
CA LYS A 40 -20.62 -0.35 -1.30
C LYS A 40 -21.49 -1.00 -2.37
N ASP A 41 -21.06 -0.97 -3.64
CA ASP A 41 -21.90 -1.43 -4.78
C ASP A 41 -21.05 -1.90 -5.96
N VAL A 42 -20.49 -3.08 -5.86
CA VAL A 42 -19.67 -3.70 -6.93
C VAL A 42 -20.44 -3.78 -8.26
N ALA A 43 -21.74 -4.13 -8.22
CA ALA A 43 -22.53 -4.27 -9.44
C ALA A 43 -22.73 -2.93 -10.15
N GLY A 44 -23.03 -1.86 -9.39
CA GLY A 44 -23.15 -0.51 -9.92
C GLY A 44 -21.84 0.01 -10.52
N LEU A 45 -20.70 -0.28 -9.89
CA LEU A 45 -19.39 0.09 -10.44
C LEU A 45 -19.16 -0.52 -11.83
N ILE A 46 -19.55 -1.77 -12.04
CA ILE A 46 -19.35 -2.47 -13.31
C ILE A 46 -20.35 -2.02 -14.37
N HIS A 47 -21.63 -1.91 -14.02
CA HIS A 47 -22.67 -1.62 -15.00
C HIS A 47 -22.80 -0.14 -15.34
N ASN A 48 -22.61 0.77 -14.38
CA ASN A 48 -22.79 2.21 -14.57
C ASN A 48 -21.50 2.93 -14.97
N PHE A 49 -20.35 2.50 -14.40
CA PHE A 49 -19.06 3.14 -14.65
C PHE A 49 -18.14 2.34 -15.58
N HIS A 50 -18.46 1.08 -15.91
CA HIS A 50 -17.60 0.21 -16.74
C HIS A 50 -16.17 0.10 -16.22
N VAL A 51 -15.99 0.11 -14.89
CA VAL A 51 -14.67 0.20 -14.23
C VAL A 51 -13.67 -0.84 -14.74
N GLY A 52 -12.42 -0.41 -14.87
CA GLY A 52 -11.31 -1.29 -15.25
C GLY A 52 -10.68 -2.02 -14.08
N SER A 53 -10.79 -1.46 -12.89
CA SER A 53 -10.20 -1.97 -11.67
C SER A 53 -11.08 -1.66 -10.45
N ILE A 54 -10.95 -2.48 -9.41
CA ILE A 54 -11.58 -2.27 -8.10
C ILE A 54 -10.57 -2.53 -6.99
N LEU A 55 -10.78 -1.91 -5.83
CA LEU A 55 -10.01 -2.12 -4.61
C LEU A 55 -10.96 -2.31 -3.41
N HIS A 56 -10.41 -2.74 -2.26
CA HIS A 56 -11.16 -3.07 -1.05
C HIS A 56 -12.30 -4.06 -1.34
N THR A 57 -11.93 -5.20 -1.91
CA THR A 57 -12.89 -6.19 -2.39
C THR A 57 -12.91 -7.41 -1.47
N SER A 58 -14.04 -7.68 -0.83
CA SER A 58 -14.23 -8.93 -0.09
C SER A 58 -14.24 -10.14 -1.04
N PRO A 59 -13.97 -11.37 -0.56
CA PRO A 59 -14.05 -12.58 -1.37
C PRO A 59 -15.41 -12.77 -2.04
N GLU A 60 -16.47 -12.36 -1.35
CA GLU A 60 -17.85 -12.44 -1.82
C GLU A 60 -18.10 -11.48 -2.99
N ASP A 61 -17.60 -10.25 -2.86
CA ASP A 61 -17.70 -9.22 -3.89
C ASP A 61 -16.92 -9.60 -5.15
N MET A 62 -15.79 -10.29 -5.05
CA MET A 62 -15.04 -10.77 -6.21
C MET A 62 -15.87 -11.74 -7.06
N HIS A 63 -16.64 -12.64 -6.42
CA HIS A 63 -17.55 -13.54 -7.16
C HIS A 63 -18.73 -12.79 -7.76
N VAL A 64 -19.26 -11.76 -7.08
CA VAL A 64 -20.28 -10.86 -7.64
C VAL A 64 -19.71 -10.13 -8.86
N ALA A 65 -18.53 -9.53 -8.71
CA ALA A 65 -17.85 -8.82 -9.78
C ALA A 65 -17.65 -9.69 -11.03
N ALA A 66 -17.19 -10.92 -10.85
CA ALA A 66 -16.99 -11.86 -11.97
C ALA A 66 -18.31 -12.15 -12.72
N ARG A 67 -19.41 -12.36 -12.00
CA ARG A 67 -20.72 -12.54 -12.63
C ARG A 67 -21.19 -11.30 -13.38
N CYS A 68 -21.02 -10.11 -12.80
CA CYS A 68 -21.38 -8.85 -13.44
C CYS A 68 -20.57 -8.60 -14.71
N VAL A 69 -19.26 -8.86 -14.69
CA VAL A 69 -18.38 -8.75 -15.87
C VAL A 69 -18.89 -9.64 -17.01
N GLN A 70 -19.30 -10.90 -16.72
CA GLN A 70 -19.81 -11.82 -17.75
C GLN A 70 -21.12 -11.33 -18.39
N ALA A 71 -21.87 -10.46 -17.72
CA ALA A 71 -23.08 -9.84 -18.25
C ALA A 71 -22.81 -8.60 -19.10
N THR A 72 -21.58 -8.05 -19.07
CA THR A 72 -21.21 -6.88 -19.89
C THR A 72 -20.96 -7.26 -21.36
N ARG A 73 -21.07 -6.27 -22.26
CA ARG A 73 -20.96 -6.46 -23.70
C ARG A 73 -19.60 -7.03 -24.14
N LEU A 74 -18.50 -6.54 -23.55
CA LEU A 74 -17.13 -6.91 -23.92
C LEU A 74 -16.47 -7.88 -22.94
N ARG A 75 -17.07 -8.13 -21.80
CA ARG A 75 -16.57 -9.06 -20.77
C ARG A 75 -15.10 -8.82 -20.40
N ILE A 76 -14.71 -7.55 -20.31
CA ILE A 76 -13.34 -7.17 -19.96
C ILE A 76 -13.11 -7.51 -18.48
N PRO A 77 -12.15 -8.37 -18.12
CA PRO A 77 -11.91 -8.74 -16.73
C PRO A 77 -11.42 -7.54 -15.92
N LEU A 78 -11.71 -7.53 -14.62
CA LEU A 78 -11.26 -6.50 -13.69
C LEU A 78 -9.82 -6.77 -13.22
N LEU A 79 -9.07 -5.70 -12.93
CA LEU A 79 -7.94 -5.76 -12.02
C LEU A 79 -8.49 -5.58 -10.59
N THR A 80 -8.02 -6.40 -9.66
CA THR A 80 -8.35 -6.30 -8.24
C THR A 80 -7.08 -6.02 -7.46
N ALA A 81 -7.10 -5.00 -6.60
CA ALA A 81 -5.92 -4.50 -5.92
C ALA A 81 -6.20 -4.16 -4.47
N ASP A 82 -5.16 -4.22 -3.63
CA ASP A 82 -5.20 -3.73 -2.25
C ASP A 82 -3.80 -3.39 -1.71
N ASP A 83 -3.75 -2.74 -0.54
CA ASP A 83 -2.53 -2.33 0.16
C ASP A 83 -1.93 -3.48 0.98
N CYS A 84 -1.33 -4.44 0.32
CA CYS A 84 -0.60 -5.52 0.96
C CYS A 84 0.87 -5.11 1.16
N ILE A 85 1.13 -4.07 1.96
CA ILE A 85 2.42 -3.38 2.05
C ILE A 85 3.52 -4.30 2.61
N HIS A 86 3.26 -5.01 3.71
CA HIS A 86 4.20 -5.94 4.31
C HIS A 86 3.57 -7.29 4.70
N GLY A 87 2.52 -7.66 3.98
CA GLY A 87 1.73 -8.88 4.13
C GLY A 87 0.34 -8.68 3.57
N HIS A 88 -0.48 -9.73 3.51
CA HIS A 88 -1.87 -9.60 3.05
C HIS A 88 -2.75 -9.05 4.17
N SER A 89 -2.72 -7.74 4.36
CA SER A 89 -3.35 -7.02 5.48
C SER A 89 -4.85 -7.26 5.61
N PHE A 90 -5.53 -7.51 4.48
CA PHE A 90 -6.97 -7.60 4.37
C PHE A 90 -7.52 -9.03 4.43
N TRP A 91 -6.68 -10.00 4.80
CA TRP A 91 -7.08 -11.40 4.93
C TRP A 91 -6.76 -11.96 6.30
N PRO A 92 -7.76 -12.41 7.08
CA PRO A 92 -7.53 -12.98 8.41
C PRO A 92 -6.58 -14.17 8.35
N GLY A 93 -5.54 -14.14 9.18
CA GLY A 93 -4.60 -15.24 9.28
C GLY A 93 -3.46 -15.22 8.25
N ALA A 94 -3.42 -14.26 7.33
CA ALA A 94 -2.28 -14.09 6.44
C ALA A 94 -1.01 -13.67 7.20
N THR A 95 0.15 -13.96 6.60
CA THR A 95 1.44 -13.64 7.21
C THR A 95 1.71 -12.14 7.12
N ILE A 96 1.84 -11.47 8.28
CA ILE A 96 2.25 -10.08 8.38
C ILE A 96 3.72 -10.03 8.79
N PHE A 97 4.56 -9.51 7.91
CA PHE A 97 5.98 -9.30 8.14
C PHE A 97 6.22 -8.00 8.93
N PRO A 98 7.43 -7.76 9.48
CA PRO A 98 7.79 -6.43 9.97
C PRO A 98 7.54 -5.36 8.92
N THR A 99 7.28 -4.11 9.37
CA THR A 99 7.14 -2.98 8.45
C THR A 99 8.34 -2.85 7.51
N GLN A 100 8.20 -2.16 6.37
CA GLN A 100 9.31 -2.00 5.44
C GLN A 100 10.55 -1.38 6.12
N LEU A 101 10.35 -0.43 7.05
CA LEU A 101 11.45 0.15 7.82
C LEU A 101 12.16 -0.90 8.69
N GLY A 102 11.39 -1.75 9.37
CA GLY A 102 11.94 -2.88 10.14
C GLY A 102 12.68 -3.86 9.24
N MET A 103 12.09 -4.25 8.11
CA MET A 103 12.75 -5.16 7.15
C MET A 103 14.05 -4.58 6.58
N ALA A 104 14.10 -3.26 6.37
CA ALA A 104 15.30 -2.57 5.87
C ALA A 104 16.51 -2.71 6.80
N CYS A 105 16.29 -2.88 8.11
CA CYS A 105 17.36 -3.12 9.08
C CYS A 105 18.12 -4.43 8.82
N SER A 106 17.56 -5.36 8.05
CA SER A 106 18.28 -6.59 7.65
C SER A 106 19.39 -6.36 6.63
N TRP A 107 19.28 -5.30 5.81
CA TRP A 107 20.18 -5.00 4.67
C TRP A 107 20.31 -6.18 3.69
N ASP A 108 19.28 -7.01 3.55
CA ASP A 108 19.30 -8.27 2.82
C ASP A 108 18.23 -8.28 1.71
N ALA A 109 18.65 -8.02 0.48
CA ALA A 109 17.76 -7.99 -0.68
C ALA A 109 17.17 -9.39 -1.01
N ASP A 110 17.94 -10.45 -0.82
CA ASP A 110 17.48 -11.82 -1.10
C ASP A 110 16.38 -12.21 -0.10
N LEU A 111 16.52 -11.80 1.15
CA LEU A 111 15.50 -11.99 2.18
C LEU A 111 14.20 -11.28 1.78
N LEU A 112 14.28 -10.04 1.31
CA LEU A 112 13.11 -9.27 0.90
C LEU A 112 12.46 -9.80 -0.38
N GLN A 113 13.23 -10.36 -1.31
CA GLN A 113 12.66 -11.05 -2.47
C GLN A 113 11.82 -12.26 -2.04
N ARG A 114 12.30 -13.03 -1.05
CA ARG A 114 11.55 -14.16 -0.46
C ARG A 114 10.27 -13.68 0.22
N VAL A 115 10.32 -12.55 0.96
CA VAL A 115 9.13 -11.92 1.55
C VAL A 115 8.12 -11.56 0.46
N GLY A 116 8.54 -10.83 -0.57
CA GLY A 116 7.68 -10.48 -1.70
C GLY A 116 7.04 -11.72 -2.35
N ARG A 117 7.76 -12.83 -2.46
CA ARG A 117 7.22 -14.08 -3.01
C ARG A 117 6.13 -14.70 -2.13
N VAL A 118 6.32 -14.70 -0.80
CA VAL A 118 5.32 -15.19 0.15
C VAL A 118 4.05 -14.32 0.08
N VAL A 119 4.20 -13.00 0.16
CA VAL A 119 3.07 -12.07 0.06
C VAL A 119 2.30 -12.29 -1.23
N ALA A 120 2.98 -12.37 -2.38
CA ALA A 120 2.32 -12.60 -3.66
C ALA A 120 1.56 -13.93 -3.70
N THR A 121 2.11 -14.98 -3.11
CA THR A 121 1.47 -16.31 -3.07
C THR A 121 0.18 -16.29 -2.27
N GLU A 122 0.19 -15.63 -1.10
CA GLU A 122 -1.00 -15.47 -0.26
C GLU A 122 -2.04 -14.57 -0.91
N VAL A 123 -1.62 -13.41 -1.44
CA VAL A 123 -2.48 -12.44 -2.13
C VAL A 123 -3.16 -13.07 -3.36
N ALA A 124 -2.38 -13.74 -4.21
CA ALA A 124 -2.92 -14.39 -5.41
C ALA A 124 -3.94 -15.52 -5.08
N ALA A 125 -3.80 -16.19 -3.94
CA ALA A 125 -4.75 -17.23 -3.52
C ALA A 125 -6.13 -16.66 -3.16
N THR A 126 -6.20 -15.38 -2.80
CA THR A 126 -7.44 -14.67 -2.47
C THR A 126 -8.11 -14.00 -3.68
N GLY A 127 -7.50 -14.12 -4.86
CA GLY A 127 -8.04 -13.57 -6.11
C GLY A 127 -7.64 -12.13 -6.39
N LEU A 128 -6.76 -11.53 -5.58
CA LEU A 128 -6.16 -10.24 -5.88
C LEU A 128 -5.03 -10.39 -6.90
N HIS A 129 -4.92 -9.41 -7.79
CA HIS A 129 -3.95 -9.41 -8.89
C HIS A 129 -2.80 -8.42 -8.68
N TRP A 130 -2.93 -7.51 -7.71
CA TRP A 130 -2.10 -6.34 -7.60
C TRP A 130 -1.98 -5.89 -6.15
N THR A 131 -0.75 -5.61 -5.70
CA THR A 131 -0.49 -4.94 -4.43
C THR A 131 0.06 -3.55 -4.63
N PHE A 132 -0.38 -2.58 -3.81
CA PHE A 132 0.16 -1.21 -3.80
C PHE A 132 1.45 -1.13 -2.98
N SER A 133 2.43 -1.94 -3.33
CA SER A 133 3.75 -2.09 -2.69
C SER A 133 4.83 -2.40 -3.73
N PRO A 134 6.10 -1.98 -3.52
CA PRO A 134 6.69 -1.37 -2.33
C PRO A 134 6.60 0.17 -2.29
N VAL A 135 6.70 0.73 -1.08
CA VAL A 135 6.84 2.18 -0.86
C VAL A 135 8.31 2.58 -0.99
N LEU A 136 8.62 3.41 -1.99
CA LEU A 136 9.99 3.86 -2.31
C LEU A 136 10.26 5.32 -1.90
N CYS A 137 9.40 5.88 -1.05
CA CYS A 137 9.60 7.21 -0.48
C CYS A 137 10.83 7.24 0.43
N ILE A 138 11.50 8.40 0.50
CA ILE A 138 12.68 8.60 1.34
C ILE A 138 12.25 9.26 2.65
N ALA A 139 12.37 8.55 3.77
CA ALA A 139 11.97 9.03 5.08
C ALA A 139 13.03 9.95 5.70
N ARG A 140 12.91 11.26 5.52
CA ARG A 140 13.83 12.26 6.09
C ARG A 140 13.21 13.08 7.21
N ASP A 141 11.92 13.36 7.15
CA ASP A 141 11.18 14.03 8.21
C ASP A 141 10.40 12.99 9.02
N LEU A 142 10.85 12.73 10.25
CA LEU A 142 10.26 11.70 11.12
C LEU A 142 8.88 12.10 11.68
N ARG A 143 8.43 13.33 11.44
CA ARG A 143 7.07 13.76 11.80
C ARG A 143 6.02 13.21 10.83
N TRP A 144 6.42 12.83 9.62
CA TRP A 144 5.54 12.23 8.64
C TRP A 144 5.05 10.85 9.09
N GLY A 145 3.73 10.66 9.15
CA GLY A 145 3.12 9.44 9.70
C GLY A 145 3.43 8.16 8.94
N ARG A 146 3.88 8.25 7.68
CA ARG A 146 4.14 7.09 6.81
C ARG A 146 5.62 6.65 6.77
N VAL A 147 6.43 7.10 7.70
CA VAL A 147 7.86 6.72 7.80
C VAL A 147 8.03 5.21 7.90
N GLY A 148 7.20 4.52 8.69
CA GLY A 148 7.24 3.06 8.87
C GLY A 148 6.99 2.25 7.59
N GLU A 149 6.30 2.84 6.60
CA GLU A 149 6.04 2.22 5.30
C GLU A 149 7.27 2.23 4.36
N THR A 150 8.30 3.02 4.67
CA THR A 150 9.48 3.21 3.81
C THR A 150 10.63 2.29 4.21
N PHE A 151 11.61 2.13 3.34
CA PHE A 151 12.88 1.45 3.67
C PHE A 151 13.92 2.40 4.32
N GLY A 152 13.51 3.57 4.80
CA GLY A 152 14.39 4.54 5.46
C GLY A 152 14.77 5.72 4.58
N GLU A 153 15.99 6.26 4.77
CA GLU A 153 16.41 7.53 4.15
C GLU A 153 17.46 7.40 3.04
N ASP A 154 18.09 6.24 2.89
CA ASP A 154 19.14 6.03 1.88
C ASP A 154 18.54 5.61 0.54
N PRO A 155 18.65 6.44 -0.53
CA PRO A 155 18.04 6.13 -1.82
C PRO A 155 18.63 4.89 -2.51
N ARG A 156 19.88 4.51 -2.18
CA ARG A 156 20.48 3.31 -2.74
C ARG A 156 19.88 2.07 -2.10
N LEU A 157 19.80 2.02 -0.78
CA LEU A 157 19.23 0.90 -0.05
C LEU A 157 17.74 0.72 -0.40
N ILE A 158 16.96 1.83 -0.42
CA ILE A 158 15.56 1.82 -0.83
C ILE A 158 15.40 1.20 -2.22
N GLY A 159 16.25 1.60 -3.17
CA GLY A 159 16.21 1.07 -4.53
C GLY A 159 16.54 -0.43 -4.60
N ASP A 160 17.56 -0.89 -3.88
CA ASP A 160 17.97 -2.31 -3.87
C ASP A 160 16.90 -3.19 -3.23
N LEU A 161 16.37 -2.81 -2.06
CA LEU A 161 15.32 -3.55 -1.36
C LEU A 161 13.98 -3.49 -2.10
N GLY A 162 13.63 -2.33 -2.66
CA GLY A 162 12.41 -2.16 -3.45
C GLY A 162 12.41 -3.04 -4.70
N VAL A 163 13.53 -3.11 -5.43
CA VAL A 163 13.67 -4.02 -6.59
C VAL A 163 13.51 -5.48 -6.17
N ALA A 164 14.08 -5.88 -5.05
CA ALA A 164 13.95 -7.25 -4.54
C ALA A 164 12.48 -7.60 -4.23
N MET A 165 11.75 -6.70 -3.58
CA MET A 165 10.30 -6.89 -3.32
C MET A 165 9.50 -7.00 -4.62
N ILE A 166 9.76 -6.11 -5.60
CA ILE A 166 9.11 -6.13 -6.92
C ILE A 166 9.34 -7.48 -7.61
N GLN A 167 10.58 -7.97 -7.62
CA GLN A 167 10.92 -9.27 -8.20
C GLN A 167 10.23 -10.42 -7.46
N GLY A 168 10.11 -10.34 -6.15
CA GLY A 168 9.33 -11.28 -5.36
C GLY A 168 7.86 -11.30 -5.74
N TYR A 169 7.22 -10.16 -5.88
CA TYR A 169 5.81 -10.04 -6.27
C TYR A 169 5.54 -10.55 -7.69
N GLN A 170 6.31 -10.07 -8.66
CA GLN A 170 6.09 -10.37 -10.07
C GLN A 170 6.65 -11.74 -10.51
N GLY A 171 7.47 -12.38 -9.68
CA GLY A 171 8.04 -13.71 -9.95
C GLY A 171 8.85 -13.77 -11.25
N GLN A 172 8.75 -14.89 -11.95
CA GLN A 172 9.43 -15.08 -13.24
C GLN A 172 8.62 -14.53 -14.43
N GLY A 173 7.34 -14.24 -14.23
CA GLY A 173 6.42 -13.69 -15.23
C GLY A 173 5.02 -13.56 -14.66
N LEU A 174 4.26 -12.62 -15.20
CA LEU A 174 2.90 -12.34 -14.71
C LEU A 174 1.87 -13.40 -15.13
N ASP A 175 2.21 -14.27 -16.06
CA ASP A 175 1.41 -15.44 -16.46
C ASP A 175 1.42 -16.54 -15.40
N ASP A 176 2.39 -16.55 -14.47
CA ASP A 176 2.35 -17.42 -13.29
C ASP A 176 1.14 -17.04 -12.41
N PRO A 177 0.22 -18.00 -12.11
CA PRO A 177 -0.97 -17.73 -11.31
C PRO A 177 -0.67 -17.37 -9.85
N THR A 178 0.58 -17.45 -9.41
CA THR A 178 1.02 -17.01 -8.08
C THR A 178 1.70 -15.63 -8.10
N ALA A 179 2.01 -15.09 -9.29
CA ALA A 179 2.55 -13.76 -9.46
C ALA A 179 1.44 -12.69 -9.39
N ILE A 180 1.78 -11.54 -8.85
CA ILE A 180 0.91 -10.35 -8.81
C ILE A 180 1.68 -9.13 -9.31
N LEU A 181 0.95 -8.09 -9.68
CA LEU A 181 1.55 -6.78 -9.99
C LEU A 181 2.12 -6.15 -8.73
N ALA A 182 3.34 -5.65 -8.81
CA ALA A 182 3.92 -4.72 -7.86
C ALA A 182 3.54 -3.28 -8.21
N CYS A 183 3.58 -2.37 -7.25
CA CYS A 183 3.34 -0.94 -7.46
C CYS A 183 4.40 -0.11 -6.74
N ALA A 184 5.31 0.49 -7.49
CA ALA A 184 6.29 1.42 -6.92
C ALA A 184 5.60 2.73 -6.53
N LYS A 185 5.57 3.06 -5.22
CA LYS A 185 4.85 4.23 -4.71
C LYS A 185 5.66 4.99 -3.65
N HIS A 186 5.44 6.24 -3.41
CA HIS A 186 4.56 7.16 -4.15
C HIS A 186 5.44 8.08 -5.00
N PHE A 187 5.30 7.99 -6.30
CA PHE A 187 6.15 8.66 -7.29
C PHE A 187 5.82 10.15 -7.38
N ALA A 188 6.74 11.05 -7.08
CA ALA A 188 7.95 10.93 -6.30
C ALA A 188 8.09 12.20 -5.44
N GLY A 189 8.83 12.12 -4.32
CA GLY A 189 9.04 13.27 -3.44
C GLY A 189 7.96 13.50 -2.38
N TYR A 190 7.01 12.59 -2.24
CA TYR A 190 5.87 12.70 -1.32
C TYR A 190 6.28 12.87 0.15
N SER A 191 7.33 12.20 0.59
CA SER A 191 7.84 12.25 1.96
C SER A 191 8.58 13.55 2.35
N GLU A 192 8.74 14.48 1.41
CA GLU A 192 9.42 15.78 1.64
C GLU A 192 8.41 16.93 1.77
N THR A 193 7.18 16.62 2.13
CA THR A 193 6.14 17.62 2.37
C THR A 193 6.45 18.51 3.56
N GLN A 194 6.04 19.77 3.47
CA GLN A 194 6.37 20.79 4.46
C GLN A 194 5.86 20.44 5.85
N GLY A 195 6.77 20.43 6.83
CA GLY A 195 6.45 20.16 8.24
C GLY A 195 6.10 18.71 8.53
N GLY A 196 6.41 17.75 7.62
CA GLY A 196 6.05 16.34 7.78
C GLY A 196 4.54 16.08 7.70
N ARG A 197 3.76 17.05 7.19
CA ARG A 197 2.32 16.86 6.98
C ARG A 197 2.07 15.99 5.76
N ASP A 198 1.12 15.11 5.88
CA ASP A 198 0.69 14.31 4.75
C ASP A 198 -0.07 15.18 3.71
N ALA A 199 -0.01 14.81 2.43
CA ALA A 199 -0.73 15.47 1.34
C ALA A 199 -0.55 17.00 1.24
N SER A 200 0.66 17.53 1.49
CA SER A 200 0.95 18.96 1.41
C SER A 200 1.99 19.31 0.33
N GLU A 201 2.37 20.58 0.25
CA GLU A 201 3.39 21.07 -0.69
C GLU A 201 4.77 20.50 -0.38
N ALA A 202 5.53 20.10 -1.42
CA ALA A 202 6.93 19.72 -1.33
C ALA A 202 7.80 20.71 -2.10
N ASP A 203 8.68 21.41 -1.40
CA ASP A 203 9.65 22.36 -1.98
C ASP A 203 10.88 21.59 -2.47
N LEU A 204 10.80 21.13 -3.72
CA LEU A 204 11.79 20.25 -4.35
C LEU A 204 12.26 20.77 -5.69
N SER A 205 13.50 21.25 -5.75
CA SER A 205 14.11 21.57 -7.04
C SER A 205 14.31 20.31 -7.90
N PRO A 206 14.29 20.41 -9.25
CA PRO A 206 14.60 19.29 -10.15
C PRO A 206 15.94 18.62 -9.84
N ARG A 207 16.95 19.37 -9.41
CA ARG A 207 18.26 18.83 -9.00
C ARG A 207 18.13 17.95 -7.75
N LYS A 208 17.37 18.38 -6.74
CA LYS A 208 17.14 17.60 -5.51
C LYS A 208 16.31 16.34 -5.80
N LEU A 209 15.27 16.46 -6.64
CA LEU A 209 14.49 15.32 -7.11
C LEU A 209 15.38 14.27 -7.78
N ARG A 210 16.20 14.67 -8.77
CA ARG A 210 17.07 13.76 -9.52
C ARG A 210 18.17 13.14 -8.66
N ALA A 211 18.66 13.86 -7.66
CA ALA A 211 19.75 13.37 -6.83
C ALA A 211 19.29 12.38 -5.75
N TRP A 212 18.06 12.53 -5.24
CA TRP A 212 17.60 11.79 -4.07
C TRP A 212 16.32 10.99 -4.32
N PHE A 213 15.28 11.61 -4.82
CA PHE A 213 13.94 11.03 -4.83
C PHE A 213 13.63 10.17 -6.06
N LEU A 214 14.27 10.43 -7.18
CA LEU A 214 14.05 9.67 -8.42
C LEU A 214 14.86 8.37 -8.51
N PRO A 215 16.09 8.22 -7.98
CA PRO A 215 16.89 7.01 -8.18
C PRO A 215 16.24 5.70 -7.75
N PRO A 216 15.52 5.58 -6.61
CA PRO A 216 14.82 4.34 -6.27
C PRO A 216 13.77 3.94 -7.30
N PHE A 217 13.03 4.92 -7.80
CA PHE A 217 11.98 4.71 -8.81
C PHE A 217 12.55 4.37 -10.19
N GLU A 218 13.65 5.01 -10.60
CA GLU A 218 14.34 4.64 -11.84
C GLU A 218 14.78 3.18 -11.80
N ARG A 219 15.33 2.72 -10.69
CA ARG A 219 15.73 1.32 -10.51
C ARG A 219 14.52 0.39 -10.60
N ALA A 220 13.39 0.73 -9.99
CA ALA A 220 12.15 -0.02 -10.09
C ALA A 220 11.65 -0.10 -11.55
N ALA A 221 11.65 1.02 -12.28
CA ALA A 221 11.27 1.05 -13.69
C ALA A 221 12.17 0.16 -14.55
N ARG A 222 13.49 0.26 -14.37
CA ARG A 222 14.48 -0.56 -15.11
C ARG A 222 14.45 -2.02 -14.72
N ALA A 223 14.01 -2.35 -13.49
CA ALA A 223 13.80 -3.73 -13.04
C ALA A 223 12.47 -4.34 -13.54
N GLY A 224 11.69 -3.59 -14.33
CA GLY A 224 10.45 -4.08 -14.93
C GLY A 224 9.23 -4.03 -14.01
N CYS A 225 9.20 -3.14 -13.02
CA CYS A 225 7.98 -2.88 -12.26
C CYS A 225 6.85 -2.46 -13.21
N ARG A 226 5.68 -3.12 -13.10
CA ARG A 226 4.60 -2.95 -14.06
C ARG A 226 3.65 -1.82 -13.74
N THR A 227 3.62 -1.34 -12.50
CA THR A 227 2.79 -0.21 -12.11
C THR A 227 3.52 0.76 -11.18
N PHE A 228 3.15 2.03 -11.30
CA PHE A 228 3.61 3.11 -10.43
C PHE A 228 2.39 3.86 -9.90
N MET A 229 2.44 4.30 -8.65
CA MET A 229 1.39 5.13 -8.04
C MET A 229 1.97 6.48 -7.65
N LEU A 230 1.20 7.56 -7.86
CA LEU A 230 1.53 8.90 -7.41
C LEU A 230 1.37 9.05 -5.90
N GLY A 231 1.90 10.14 -5.35
CA GLY A 231 1.50 10.62 -4.02
C GLY A 231 0.43 11.71 -4.13
N TYR A 232 0.17 12.40 -3.01
CA TYR A 232 -0.85 13.45 -2.94
C TYR A 232 -0.31 14.87 -3.10
N GLN A 233 1.02 15.04 -3.02
CA GLN A 233 1.66 16.35 -2.89
C GLN A 233 1.60 17.17 -4.18
N SER A 234 1.76 18.48 -4.02
CA SER A 234 2.27 19.34 -5.09
C SER A 234 3.80 19.45 -4.99
N ILE A 235 4.46 19.64 -6.11
CA ILE A 235 5.90 19.92 -6.16
C ILE A 235 6.08 21.30 -6.79
N ASP A 236 6.65 22.22 -6.02
CA ASP A 236 6.91 23.60 -6.46
C ASP A 236 5.65 24.24 -7.10
N GLY A 237 4.52 24.09 -6.40
CA GLY A 237 3.20 24.62 -6.81
C GLY A 237 2.46 23.81 -7.87
N VAL A 238 3.04 22.72 -8.40
CA VAL A 238 2.38 21.88 -9.40
C VAL A 238 1.88 20.58 -8.76
N PRO A 239 0.55 20.29 -8.77
CA PRO A 239 0.04 19.01 -8.35
C PRO A 239 0.77 17.87 -9.05
N ILE A 240 1.15 16.83 -8.30
CA ILE A 240 1.88 15.69 -8.88
C ILE A 240 1.11 15.07 -10.05
N THR A 241 -0.22 15.04 -9.97
CA THR A 241 -1.14 14.53 -10.99
C THR A 241 -1.08 15.32 -12.30
N ALA A 242 -0.68 16.60 -12.24
CA ALA A 242 -0.54 17.50 -13.38
C ALA A 242 0.93 17.69 -13.84
N ASN A 243 1.89 17.01 -13.21
CA ASN A 243 3.31 17.22 -13.48
C ASN A 243 3.78 16.45 -14.73
N GLU A 244 3.50 17.03 -15.91
CA GLU A 244 3.81 16.40 -17.20
C GLU A 244 5.31 16.05 -17.34
N TRP A 245 6.21 16.95 -16.91
CA TRP A 245 7.65 16.69 -16.95
C TRP A 245 8.02 15.41 -16.20
N LEU A 246 7.49 15.21 -14.98
CA LEU A 246 7.85 14.04 -14.18
C LEU A 246 7.23 12.76 -14.74
N LEU A 247 5.96 12.82 -15.16
CA LEU A 247 5.19 11.64 -15.57
C LEU A 247 5.47 11.20 -17.01
N LYS A 248 5.65 12.16 -17.92
CA LYS A 248 5.91 11.86 -19.34
C LYS A 248 7.38 11.89 -19.66
N ASP A 249 8.05 13.03 -19.43
CA ASP A 249 9.42 13.19 -19.91
C ASP A 249 10.38 12.29 -19.15
N VAL A 250 10.29 12.27 -17.80
CA VAL A 250 11.17 11.46 -16.97
C VAL A 250 10.73 10.00 -16.96
N LEU A 251 9.55 9.69 -16.44
CA LEU A 251 9.12 8.31 -16.23
C LEU A 251 8.96 7.54 -17.56
N LYS A 252 8.11 8.06 -18.44
CA LYS A 252 7.78 7.36 -19.71
C LYS A 252 8.83 7.57 -20.79
N GLY A 253 9.43 8.76 -20.86
CA GLY A 253 10.43 9.12 -21.86
C GLY A 253 11.84 8.66 -21.50
N GLU A 254 12.48 9.27 -20.49
CA GLU A 254 13.89 9.00 -20.16
C GLU A 254 14.10 7.55 -19.65
N TRP A 255 13.18 7.03 -18.85
CA TRP A 255 13.31 5.68 -18.28
C TRP A 255 12.65 4.59 -19.13
N GLY A 256 11.84 4.97 -20.12
CA GLY A 256 11.16 4.05 -21.02
C GLY A 256 10.09 3.21 -20.32
N PHE A 257 9.45 3.72 -19.28
CA PHE A 257 8.41 3.00 -18.56
C PHE A 257 7.20 2.74 -19.45
N THR A 258 6.86 1.47 -19.63
CA THR A 258 5.75 1.01 -20.48
C THR A 258 4.55 0.49 -19.71
N GLY A 259 4.64 0.44 -18.38
CA GLY A 259 3.58 -0.03 -17.50
C GLY A 259 2.45 1.00 -17.32
N THR A 260 1.63 0.79 -16.32
CA THR A 260 0.49 1.65 -15.97
C THR A 260 0.83 2.56 -14.80
N LEU A 261 0.56 3.85 -14.96
CA LEU A 261 0.65 4.85 -13.91
C LEU A 261 -0.74 5.07 -13.32
N VAL A 262 -0.90 4.82 -12.02
CA VAL A 262 -2.14 5.04 -11.28
C VAL A 262 -2.02 6.26 -10.38
N THR A 263 -3.08 7.04 -10.25
CA THR A 263 -3.16 8.11 -9.24
C THR A 263 -3.32 7.50 -7.85
N ASP A 264 -3.09 8.29 -6.81
CA ASP A 264 -3.56 7.96 -5.48
C ASP A 264 -5.04 8.39 -5.31
N TRP A 265 -5.60 8.18 -4.11
CA TRP A 265 -7.02 8.36 -3.79
C TRP A 265 -7.51 9.77 -4.10
N ASP A 266 -8.49 9.84 -4.99
CA ASP A 266 -9.14 11.08 -5.46
C ASP A 266 -8.19 12.20 -5.94
N ASN A 267 -6.98 11.87 -6.37
CA ASN A 267 -6.01 12.90 -6.80
C ASN A 267 -6.53 13.80 -7.93
N VAL A 268 -7.37 13.30 -8.84
CA VAL A 268 -7.94 14.11 -9.91
C VAL A 268 -9.02 15.06 -9.34
N GLY A 269 -9.84 14.58 -8.40
CA GLY A 269 -10.81 15.41 -7.70
C GLY A 269 -10.15 16.48 -6.84
N ARG A 270 -9.06 16.15 -6.15
CA ARG A 270 -8.27 17.08 -5.31
C ARG A 270 -7.78 18.30 -6.07
N MET A 271 -7.50 18.19 -7.37
CA MET A 271 -7.16 19.37 -8.18
C MET A 271 -8.30 20.40 -8.26
N VAL A 272 -9.55 19.97 -8.04
CA VAL A 272 -10.73 20.85 -8.04
C VAL A 272 -11.04 21.35 -6.63
N TRP A 273 -11.24 20.44 -5.66
CA TRP A 273 -11.78 20.82 -4.36
C TRP A 273 -10.71 21.23 -3.33
N GLU A 274 -9.51 20.66 -3.36
CA GLU A 274 -8.43 20.92 -2.39
C GLU A 274 -7.40 21.90 -2.96
N GLN A 275 -6.71 21.50 -4.02
CA GLN A 275 -5.59 22.26 -4.61
C GLN A 275 -6.04 23.47 -5.42
N LYS A 276 -7.33 23.53 -5.81
CA LYS A 276 -7.97 24.64 -6.54
C LYS A 276 -7.22 25.03 -7.85
N THR A 277 -6.55 24.08 -8.48
CA THR A 277 -5.78 24.30 -9.71
C THR A 277 -6.61 24.12 -10.98
N GLN A 278 -7.78 23.44 -10.85
CA GLN A 278 -8.70 23.23 -11.97
C GLN A 278 -10.11 23.73 -11.60
N PRO A 279 -10.82 24.35 -12.56
CA PRO A 279 -12.14 24.94 -12.30
C PRO A 279 -13.26 23.89 -12.21
N ASP A 280 -13.08 22.72 -12.84
CA ASP A 280 -14.08 21.65 -12.91
C ASP A 280 -13.42 20.28 -13.20
N HIS A 281 -14.19 19.21 -13.04
CA HIS A 281 -13.71 17.83 -13.25
C HIS A 281 -13.37 17.54 -14.72
N ALA A 282 -13.95 18.24 -15.70
CA ALA A 282 -13.59 18.05 -17.10
C ALA A 282 -12.18 18.59 -17.39
N SER A 283 -11.86 19.77 -16.85
CA SER A 283 -10.52 20.35 -16.94
C SER A 283 -9.51 19.50 -16.17
N ALA A 284 -9.86 19.04 -14.98
CA ALA A 284 -9.01 18.16 -14.17
C ALA A 284 -8.71 16.83 -14.88
N ALA A 285 -9.72 16.19 -15.46
CA ALA A 285 -9.55 14.96 -16.23
C ALA A 285 -8.63 15.16 -17.44
N ALA A 286 -8.84 16.24 -18.19
CA ALA A 286 -8.00 16.56 -19.36
C ALA A 286 -6.53 16.79 -18.97
N VAL A 287 -6.29 17.55 -17.90
CA VAL A 287 -4.93 17.80 -17.39
C VAL A 287 -4.28 16.50 -16.92
N ALA A 288 -4.97 15.68 -16.12
CA ALA A 288 -4.44 14.42 -15.61
C ALA A 288 -4.05 13.45 -16.73
N VAL A 289 -4.92 13.23 -17.71
CA VAL A 289 -4.64 12.32 -18.84
C VAL A 289 -3.49 12.84 -19.70
N LYS A 290 -3.49 14.12 -20.01
CA LYS A 290 -2.42 14.76 -20.79
C LYS A 290 -1.09 14.75 -20.07
N ALA A 291 -1.08 14.85 -18.75
CA ALA A 291 0.14 14.73 -17.95
C ALA A 291 0.70 13.29 -17.94
N GLY A 292 -0.10 12.29 -18.32
CA GLY A 292 0.36 10.92 -18.49
C GLY A 292 -0.20 9.92 -17.48
N ASN A 293 -1.24 10.26 -16.70
CA ASN A 293 -1.93 9.29 -15.87
C ASN A 293 -2.72 8.30 -16.72
N ASP A 294 -2.65 7.03 -16.37
CA ASP A 294 -3.34 5.96 -17.11
C ASP A 294 -4.58 5.46 -16.36
N LEU A 295 -4.48 5.26 -15.04
CA LEU A 295 -5.58 4.77 -14.20
C LEU A 295 -5.87 5.79 -13.09
N VAL A 296 -7.13 6.06 -12.82
CA VAL A 296 -7.59 7.07 -11.84
C VAL A 296 -8.25 6.37 -10.67
N MET A 297 -7.63 6.49 -9.49
CA MET A 297 -8.14 5.87 -8.27
C MET A 297 -9.20 6.77 -7.62
N THR A 298 -10.34 6.21 -7.33
CA THR A 298 -11.44 6.73 -6.49
C THR A 298 -11.88 8.17 -6.76
N THR A 299 -11.81 8.61 -8.02
CA THR A 299 -12.44 9.86 -8.49
C THR A 299 -13.66 9.53 -9.36
N PRO A 300 -14.86 9.22 -8.81
CA PRO A 300 -16.03 8.87 -9.60
C PRO A 300 -16.42 9.96 -10.62
N ASN A 301 -16.24 11.23 -10.25
CA ASN A 301 -16.50 12.39 -11.11
C ASN A 301 -15.61 12.44 -12.38
N PHE A 302 -14.53 11.66 -12.42
CA PHE A 302 -13.72 11.50 -13.63
C PHE A 302 -14.52 10.86 -14.77
N PHE A 303 -15.51 10.00 -14.46
CA PHE A 303 -16.30 9.31 -15.48
C PHE A 303 -17.04 10.29 -16.40
N GLU A 304 -17.81 11.20 -15.82
CA GLU A 304 -18.49 12.25 -16.59
C GLU A 304 -17.51 13.35 -17.05
N GLY A 305 -16.54 13.68 -16.20
CA GLY A 305 -15.54 14.71 -16.47
C GLY A 305 -14.72 14.43 -17.73
N ALA A 306 -14.21 13.20 -17.89
CA ALA A 306 -13.41 12.83 -19.06
C ALA A 306 -14.25 12.83 -20.36
N GLN A 307 -15.48 12.34 -20.30
CA GLN A 307 -16.40 12.40 -21.45
C GLN A 307 -16.74 13.83 -21.84
N GLU A 308 -16.99 14.70 -20.85
CA GLU A 308 -17.20 16.14 -21.09
C GLU A 308 -15.95 16.81 -21.65
N ALA A 309 -14.75 16.44 -21.16
CA ALA A 309 -13.49 16.95 -21.70
C ALA A 309 -13.33 16.62 -23.18
N VAL A 310 -13.71 15.42 -23.60
CA VAL A 310 -13.71 15.04 -25.03
C VAL A 310 -14.74 15.87 -25.80
N ARG A 311 -15.96 16.02 -25.32
CA ARG A 311 -17.02 16.82 -25.97
C ARG A 311 -16.61 18.30 -26.10
N ARG A 312 -15.90 18.85 -25.12
CA ARG A 312 -15.39 20.22 -25.12
C ARG A 312 -14.11 20.39 -25.96
N GLY A 313 -13.55 19.31 -26.50
CA GLY A 313 -12.28 19.35 -27.24
C GLY A 313 -11.04 19.62 -26.36
N LEU A 314 -11.18 19.46 -25.03
CA LEU A 314 -10.07 19.59 -24.10
C LEU A 314 -9.16 18.34 -24.10
N LEU A 315 -9.70 17.20 -24.50
CA LEU A 315 -9.02 15.90 -24.53
C LEU A 315 -9.36 15.18 -25.83
N ALA A 316 -8.38 14.57 -26.48
CA ALA A 316 -8.63 13.72 -27.64
C ALA A 316 -8.95 12.28 -27.18
N GLU A 317 -9.85 11.60 -27.89
CA GLU A 317 -10.15 10.19 -27.59
C GLU A 317 -8.91 9.30 -27.74
N ALA A 318 -7.99 9.65 -28.65
CA ALA A 318 -6.72 8.95 -28.81
C ALA A 318 -5.81 8.99 -27.56
N ASP A 319 -5.93 10.03 -26.71
CA ASP A 319 -5.19 10.09 -25.45
C ASP A 319 -5.73 9.05 -24.45
N LEU A 320 -7.07 8.85 -24.45
CA LEU A 320 -7.71 7.78 -23.66
C LEU A 320 -7.30 6.41 -24.18
N ASP A 321 -7.24 6.21 -25.51
CA ASP A 321 -6.85 4.93 -26.10
C ASP A 321 -5.44 4.49 -25.68
N GLN A 322 -4.50 5.42 -25.52
CA GLN A 322 -3.15 5.15 -25.03
C GLN A 322 -3.15 4.64 -23.58
N ALA A 323 -3.93 5.29 -22.71
CA ALA A 323 -4.06 4.88 -21.31
C ALA A 323 -4.75 3.50 -21.19
N VAL A 324 -5.86 3.31 -21.90
CA VAL A 324 -6.61 2.05 -21.97
C VAL A 324 -5.73 0.90 -22.47
N ALA A 325 -4.91 1.15 -23.52
CA ALA A 325 -3.99 0.14 -24.04
C ALA A 325 -3.00 -0.37 -22.98
N ARG A 326 -2.48 0.51 -22.10
CA ARG A 326 -1.57 0.12 -21.00
C ARG A 326 -2.30 -0.73 -19.96
N ILE A 327 -3.52 -0.36 -19.58
CA ILE A 327 -4.34 -1.10 -18.63
C ILE A 327 -4.73 -2.47 -19.19
N LEU A 328 -5.18 -2.55 -20.44
CA LEU A 328 -5.52 -3.81 -21.09
C LEU A 328 -4.30 -4.73 -21.21
N ARG A 329 -3.12 -4.17 -21.47
CA ARG A 329 -1.87 -4.95 -21.51
C ARG A 329 -1.63 -5.70 -20.21
N LEU A 330 -1.79 -5.06 -19.04
CA LEU A 330 -1.66 -5.73 -17.75
C LEU A 330 -2.64 -6.91 -17.62
N LYS A 331 -3.88 -6.72 -18.07
CA LYS A 331 -4.91 -7.78 -18.02
C LYS A 331 -4.57 -8.97 -18.91
N PHE A 332 -4.02 -8.71 -20.08
CA PHE A 332 -3.56 -9.77 -20.99
C PHE A 332 -2.27 -10.46 -20.48
N GLU A 333 -1.31 -9.72 -19.97
CA GLU A 333 -0.07 -10.28 -19.39
C GLU A 333 -0.34 -11.15 -18.16
N LEU A 334 -1.35 -10.80 -17.35
CA LEU A 334 -1.83 -11.63 -16.24
C LEU A 334 -2.67 -12.84 -16.71
N GLY A 335 -3.05 -12.91 -17.99
CA GLY A 335 -3.91 -13.97 -18.54
C GLY A 335 -5.36 -13.91 -18.04
N LEU A 336 -5.85 -12.73 -17.61
CA LEU A 336 -7.18 -12.60 -16.99
C LEU A 336 -8.34 -12.87 -17.94
N PHE A 337 -8.15 -12.71 -19.25
CA PHE A 337 -9.15 -13.02 -20.26
C PHE A 337 -9.40 -14.52 -20.38
N GLU A 338 -8.38 -15.32 -20.15
CA GLU A 338 -8.43 -16.79 -20.16
C GLU A 338 -8.78 -17.35 -18.79
N ASN A 339 -8.26 -16.72 -17.73
CA ASN A 339 -8.48 -17.12 -16.34
C ASN A 339 -8.57 -15.88 -15.43
N PRO A 340 -9.75 -15.47 -14.96
CA PRO A 340 -9.93 -14.29 -14.12
C PRO A 340 -9.34 -14.44 -12.70
N ARG A 341 -8.66 -15.56 -12.38
CA ARG A 341 -7.96 -15.83 -11.11
C ARG A 341 -8.82 -15.55 -9.88
N LEU A 342 -10.03 -16.11 -9.85
CA LEU A 342 -10.96 -15.95 -8.73
C LEU A 342 -10.40 -16.55 -7.43
N PRO A 343 -10.93 -16.15 -6.27
CA PRO A 343 -10.61 -16.75 -4.98
C PRO A 343 -10.72 -18.27 -5.02
N ASP A 344 -9.69 -18.97 -4.52
CA ASP A 344 -9.64 -20.44 -4.46
C ASP A 344 -9.51 -20.91 -3.01
N PRO A 345 -10.61 -21.38 -2.36
CA PRO A 345 -10.60 -21.81 -0.96
C PRO A 345 -9.60 -22.93 -0.66
N ALA A 346 -9.38 -23.86 -1.60
CA ALA A 346 -8.42 -24.94 -1.39
C ALA A 346 -6.98 -24.41 -1.37
N ARG A 347 -6.68 -23.48 -2.26
CA ARG A 347 -5.37 -22.84 -2.31
C ARG A 347 -5.16 -21.93 -1.11
N GLN A 348 -6.17 -21.15 -0.70
CA GLN A 348 -6.12 -20.32 0.50
C GLN A 348 -5.77 -21.18 1.73
N ALA A 349 -6.48 -22.28 1.95
CA ALA A 349 -6.21 -23.20 3.07
C ALA A 349 -4.80 -23.80 3.03
N ALA A 350 -4.18 -23.92 1.86
CA ALA A 350 -2.83 -24.47 1.70
C ALA A 350 -1.73 -23.44 1.94
N VAL A 351 -1.96 -22.15 1.66
CA VAL A 351 -0.87 -21.15 1.64
C VAL A 351 -1.02 -20.06 2.70
N ILE A 352 -2.24 -19.66 3.08
CA ILE A 352 -2.43 -18.57 4.06
C ILE A 352 -1.83 -19.01 5.41
N GLY A 353 -0.89 -18.22 5.94
CA GLY A 353 -0.22 -18.51 7.21
C GLY A 353 0.54 -19.83 7.23
N ALA A 354 0.96 -20.36 6.08
CA ALA A 354 1.65 -21.66 6.01
C ALA A 354 2.90 -21.70 6.91
N PRO A 355 3.27 -22.86 7.48
CA PRO A 355 4.41 -22.98 8.39
C PRO A 355 5.72 -22.42 7.81
N ALA A 356 5.95 -22.56 6.51
CA ALA A 356 7.13 -22.00 5.84
C ALA A 356 7.10 -20.47 5.81
N HIS A 357 5.93 -19.87 5.69
CA HIS A 357 5.74 -18.41 5.71
C HIS A 357 5.98 -17.86 7.12
N THR A 358 5.44 -18.54 8.14
CA THR A 358 5.67 -18.19 9.55
C THR A 358 7.17 -18.32 9.90
N ALA A 359 7.85 -19.36 9.42
CA ALA A 359 9.29 -19.53 9.65
C ALA A 359 10.11 -18.40 9.01
N LEU A 360 9.76 -17.98 7.78
CA LEU A 360 10.38 -16.85 7.13
C LEU A 360 10.11 -15.55 7.91
N ASN A 361 8.87 -15.34 8.36
CA ASN A 361 8.53 -14.15 9.17
C ASN A 361 9.36 -14.08 10.47
N HIS A 362 9.55 -15.21 11.14
CA HIS A 362 10.42 -15.27 12.31
C HIS A 362 11.89 -14.97 11.98
N GLU A 363 12.41 -15.43 10.83
CA GLU A 363 13.74 -15.06 10.34
C GLU A 363 13.84 -13.54 10.13
N VAL A 364 12.87 -12.95 9.42
CA VAL A 364 12.82 -11.51 9.12
C VAL A 364 12.75 -10.70 10.41
N ALA A 365 11.85 -11.05 11.34
CA ALA A 365 11.70 -10.35 12.61
C ALA A 365 13.00 -10.32 13.42
N ARG A 366 13.73 -11.46 13.49
CA ARG A 366 15.03 -11.52 14.18
C ARG A 366 16.09 -10.65 13.49
N ARG A 367 16.10 -10.57 12.16
CA ARG A 367 17.05 -9.77 11.40
C ARG A 367 16.70 -8.28 11.36
N SER A 368 15.48 -7.92 11.75
CA SER A 368 15.04 -6.53 11.89
C SER A 368 15.50 -5.88 13.21
N LEU A 369 15.97 -6.66 14.17
CA LEU A 369 16.42 -6.15 15.46
C LEU A 369 17.80 -5.50 15.35
N VAL A 370 17.91 -4.27 15.86
CA VAL A 370 19.17 -3.51 15.90
C VAL A 370 19.61 -3.28 17.34
N LEU A 371 20.78 -3.80 17.70
CA LEU A 371 21.37 -3.56 19.02
C LEU A 371 22.16 -2.24 18.99
N LEU A 372 21.54 -1.15 19.46
CA LEU A 372 22.18 0.18 19.44
C LEU A 372 23.27 0.33 20.51
N ARG A 373 23.08 -0.29 21.69
CA ARG A 373 24.02 -0.23 22.80
C ARG A 373 23.88 -1.44 23.70
N ASN A 374 25.01 -1.99 24.18
CA ASN A 374 25.03 -3.03 25.20
C ASN A 374 26.29 -2.87 26.07
N GLU A 375 26.13 -2.71 27.36
CA GLU A 375 27.20 -2.60 28.34
C GLU A 375 27.35 -3.88 29.16
N GLY A 376 27.11 -5.05 28.56
CA GLY A 376 27.28 -6.36 29.19
C GLY A 376 26.00 -6.90 29.86
N LEU A 377 24.85 -6.23 29.69
CA LEU A 377 23.55 -6.76 30.17
C LEU A 377 23.06 -7.92 29.30
N LEU A 378 23.20 -7.78 27.99
CA LEU A 378 22.73 -8.79 27.03
C LEU A 378 23.88 -9.66 26.53
N PRO A 379 23.64 -10.99 26.31
CA PRO A 379 22.39 -11.70 26.54
C PRO A 379 22.08 -11.89 28.02
N LEU A 380 20.79 -11.95 28.37
CA LEU A 380 20.38 -12.32 29.73
C LEU A 380 20.83 -13.74 30.06
N ALA A 381 21.15 -14.00 31.34
CA ALA A 381 21.57 -15.31 31.79
C ALA A 381 20.48 -16.37 31.55
N ALA A 382 20.76 -17.35 30.70
CA ALA A 382 19.79 -18.39 30.33
C ALA A 382 19.49 -19.42 31.43
N ASN A 383 20.35 -19.53 32.45
CA ASN A 383 20.35 -20.62 33.42
C ASN A 383 19.99 -20.18 34.87
N ALA A 384 19.64 -18.93 35.06
CA ALA A 384 19.27 -18.39 36.36
C ALA A 384 17.86 -17.77 36.29
N PRO A 385 16.98 -18.05 37.26
CA PRO A 385 15.70 -17.38 37.35
C PRO A 385 15.90 -15.88 37.56
N LEU A 386 15.11 -15.07 36.86
CA LEU A 386 15.15 -13.61 36.90
C LEU A 386 13.75 -13.08 37.28
N ARG A 387 13.72 -11.99 38.02
CA ARG A 387 12.54 -11.13 38.12
C ARG A 387 12.64 -10.04 37.06
N ILE A 388 11.80 -10.14 36.04
CA ILE A 388 11.79 -9.21 34.89
C ILE A 388 10.54 -8.34 35.01
N ALA A 389 10.72 -7.03 35.11
CA ALA A 389 9.64 -6.07 34.92
C ALA A 389 9.55 -5.69 33.45
N VAL A 390 8.38 -5.90 32.86
CA VAL A 390 8.08 -5.46 31.49
C VAL A 390 7.16 -4.25 31.61
N VAL A 391 7.63 -3.09 31.17
CA VAL A 391 6.89 -1.83 31.29
C VAL A 391 6.76 -1.15 29.93
N GLY A 392 5.78 -0.30 29.79
CA GLY A 392 5.56 0.48 28.59
C GLY A 392 4.27 0.12 27.85
N PRO A 393 3.70 1.10 27.13
CA PRO A 393 2.39 0.96 26.46
C PRO A 393 2.38 -0.10 25.35
N ASN A 394 3.51 -0.31 24.68
CA ASN A 394 3.59 -1.25 23.55
C ASN A 394 4.00 -2.69 23.96
N ALA A 395 4.17 -2.96 25.26
CA ALA A 395 4.66 -4.26 25.72
C ALA A 395 3.72 -5.42 25.41
N ASP A 396 2.39 -5.17 25.44
CA ASP A 396 1.34 -6.16 25.16
C ASP A 396 0.27 -5.57 24.21
N ASP A 397 0.70 -4.86 23.19
CA ASP A 397 -0.17 -4.29 22.16
C ASP A 397 0.08 -4.99 20.81
N GLN A 398 -0.91 -5.82 20.37
CA GLN A 398 -0.78 -6.53 19.09
C GLN A 398 -0.76 -5.60 17.87
N HIS A 399 -1.46 -4.47 17.93
CA HIS A 399 -1.52 -3.54 16.81
C HIS A 399 -0.23 -2.73 16.68
N ALA A 400 0.37 -2.31 17.81
CA ALA A 400 1.70 -1.73 17.81
C ALA A 400 2.77 -2.73 17.34
N GLN A 401 2.63 -4.01 17.68
CA GLN A 401 3.54 -5.09 17.25
C GLN A 401 3.44 -5.35 15.74
N LEU A 402 2.24 -5.31 15.16
CA LEU A 402 2.02 -5.53 13.73
C LEU A 402 2.35 -4.29 12.89
N GLY A 403 2.20 -3.08 13.45
CA GLY A 403 2.41 -1.82 12.74
C GLY A 403 1.21 -1.40 11.88
N ASP A 404 1.42 -0.37 11.07
CA ASP A 404 0.41 0.13 10.13
C ASP A 404 0.19 -0.83 8.95
N TRP A 405 -0.93 -0.70 8.24
CA TRP A 405 -1.33 -1.59 7.13
C TRP A 405 -1.32 -3.08 7.50
N ALA A 406 -1.81 -3.40 8.68
CA ALA A 406 -1.85 -4.76 9.22
C ALA A 406 -3.25 -5.17 9.72
N GLY A 407 -4.29 -4.76 9.02
CA GLY A 407 -5.68 -5.11 9.30
C GLY A 407 -6.42 -4.07 10.14
N ALA A 408 -6.08 -3.88 11.41
CA ALA A 408 -6.80 -2.95 12.29
C ALA A 408 -6.62 -1.46 11.93
N SER A 409 -5.50 -1.10 11.32
CA SER A 409 -5.26 0.23 10.75
C SER A 409 -5.61 0.32 9.28
N GLY A 410 -6.06 -0.79 8.69
CA GLY A 410 -6.49 -0.87 7.31
C GLY A 410 -7.83 -0.15 7.07
N GLN A 411 -8.15 0.05 5.80
CA GLN A 411 -9.34 0.80 5.37
C GLN A 411 -10.52 -0.13 5.05
N ILE A 412 -10.59 -1.28 5.70
CA ILE A 412 -11.63 -2.30 5.49
C ILE A 412 -12.51 -2.47 6.72
N ASP A 413 -13.74 -2.89 6.50
CA ASP A 413 -14.78 -3.04 7.54
C ASP A 413 -15.02 -4.49 7.97
N TRP A 414 -14.47 -5.47 7.25
CA TRP A 414 -14.66 -6.90 7.58
C TRP A 414 -13.61 -7.48 8.54
N MET A 415 -12.63 -6.69 8.97
CA MET A 415 -11.64 -7.05 10.00
C MET A 415 -11.54 -5.97 11.09
N PRO A 416 -12.63 -5.68 11.81
CA PRO A 416 -12.65 -4.56 12.77
C PRO A 416 -11.65 -4.78 13.93
N ASP A 417 -11.37 -6.03 14.29
CA ASP A 417 -10.42 -6.41 15.35
C ASP A 417 -9.02 -6.74 14.79
N GLY A 418 -8.80 -6.56 13.47
CA GLY A 418 -7.56 -6.93 12.79
C GLY A 418 -7.32 -8.45 12.73
N HIS A 419 -6.05 -8.84 12.71
CA HIS A 419 -5.66 -10.25 12.67
C HIS A 419 -5.93 -10.95 14.03
N PRO A 420 -6.16 -12.29 14.04
CA PRO A 420 -6.39 -13.02 15.28
C PRO A 420 -5.24 -12.85 16.28
N ARG A 421 -5.55 -12.49 17.54
CA ARG A 421 -4.54 -12.27 18.61
C ARG A 421 -3.56 -13.44 18.77
N ALA A 422 -4.05 -14.68 18.58
CA ALA A 422 -3.22 -15.88 18.71
C ALA A 422 -2.09 -15.98 17.66
N MET A 423 -2.14 -15.18 16.59
CA MET A 423 -1.11 -15.16 15.54
C MET A 423 0.00 -14.14 15.82
N THR A 424 -0.16 -13.30 16.82
CA THR A 424 0.78 -12.23 17.16
C THR A 424 1.46 -12.53 18.48
N SER A 425 2.80 -12.53 18.50
CA SER A 425 3.59 -12.60 19.74
C SER A 425 4.05 -11.20 20.11
N THR A 426 3.48 -10.65 21.17
CA THR A 426 3.97 -9.38 21.74
C THR A 426 5.30 -9.56 22.44
N VAL A 427 5.98 -8.46 22.81
CA VAL A 427 7.22 -8.53 23.58
C VAL A 427 6.98 -9.24 24.92
N LEU A 428 5.85 -8.97 25.56
CA LEU A 428 5.47 -9.63 26.81
C LEU A 428 5.27 -11.14 26.62
N ASP A 429 4.60 -11.58 25.56
CA ASP A 429 4.42 -13.01 25.23
C ASP A 429 5.76 -13.71 25.02
N GLY A 430 6.65 -13.07 24.22
CA GLY A 430 7.97 -13.62 23.94
C GLY A 430 8.82 -13.80 25.21
N LEU A 431 8.80 -12.80 26.10
CA LEU A 431 9.49 -12.91 27.40
C LEU A 431 8.90 -13.99 28.29
N ARG A 432 7.58 -14.11 28.39
CA ARG A 432 6.91 -15.18 29.14
C ARG A 432 7.26 -16.58 28.62
N ALA A 433 7.35 -16.73 27.31
CA ALA A 433 7.64 -18.01 26.68
C ALA A 433 9.12 -18.41 26.79
N LEU A 434 10.05 -17.47 26.83
CA LEU A 434 11.50 -17.71 26.70
C LEU A 434 12.29 -17.45 27.98
N ALA A 435 11.68 -16.87 29.02
CA ALA A 435 12.35 -16.63 30.28
C ALA A 435 12.84 -17.94 30.93
N PRO A 436 14.00 -17.96 31.62
CA PRO A 436 14.50 -19.12 32.33
C PRO A 436 13.49 -19.69 33.32
N ALA A 437 13.49 -20.99 33.50
CA ALA A 437 12.59 -21.67 34.47
C ALA A 437 12.73 -21.06 35.87
N GLY A 438 11.59 -20.78 36.50
CA GLY A 438 11.53 -20.12 37.82
C GLY A 438 11.58 -18.60 37.79
N SER A 439 11.71 -17.98 36.60
CA SER A 439 11.63 -16.52 36.45
C SER A 439 10.22 -16.00 36.73
N THR A 440 10.15 -14.76 37.20
CA THR A 440 8.89 -14.03 37.40
C THR A 440 8.81 -12.87 36.45
N ILE A 441 7.74 -12.80 35.65
CA ILE A 441 7.46 -11.68 34.73
C ILE A 441 6.36 -10.82 35.33
N VAL A 442 6.66 -9.56 35.60
CA VAL A 442 5.69 -8.56 36.09
C VAL A 442 5.46 -7.55 34.99
N PHE A 443 4.21 -7.33 34.61
CA PHE A 443 3.85 -6.33 33.60
C PHE A 443 3.15 -5.13 34.25
N ALA A 444 3.52 -3.92 33.80
CA ALA A 444 2.82 -2.68 34.10
C ALA A 444 2.87 -1.75 32.89
N ARG A 445 1.72 -1.22 32.48
CA ARG A 445 1.64 -0.35 31.28
C ARG A 445 2.47 0.92 31.42
N GLY A 446 2.45 1.58 32.55
CA GLY A 446 3.27 2.74 32.91
C GLY A 446 2.83 4.06 32.33
N ALA A 447 2.39 4.12 31.08
CA ALA A 447 1.93 5.33 30.41
C ALA A 447 0.98 5.02 29.25
N ASP A 448 0.21 6.00 28.84
CA ASP A 448 -0.42 6.07 27.52
C ASP A 448 0.44 6.89 26.56
N ILE A 449 0.29 6.66 25.24
CA ILE A 449 1.09 7.38 24.22
C ILE A 449 0.36 8.65 23.78
N ALA A 450 -0.93 8.51 23.42
CA ALA A 450 -1.72 9.60 22.86
C ALA A 450 -3.16 9.55 23.34
N THR A 451 -3.78 10.72 23.38
CA THR A 451 -5.23 10.89 23.40
C THR A 451 -5.70 11.25 22.00
N MET A 452 -6.90 10.82 21.66
CA MET A 452 -7.50 11.04 20.34
C MET A 452 -8.70 11.96 20.47
N ALA A 453 -8.80 12.94 19.57
CA ALA A 453 -9.95 13.84 19.47
C ALA A 453 -10.44 13.93 18.02
N PRO A 454 -11.75 14.15 17.79
CA PRO A 454 -12.26 14.42 16.45
C PRO A 454 -11.55 15.62 15.81
N ASP A 455 -11.41 15.60 14.48
CA ASP A 455 -10.86 16.73 13.73
C ASP A 455 -11.81 17.93 13.83
N PRO A 456 -11.35 19.13 14.25
CA PRO A 456 -12.19 20.32 14.34
C PRO A 456 -12.73 20.79 12.98
N ASP A 457 -12.12 20.40 11.88
CA ASP A 457 -12.56 20.73 10.53
C ASP A 457 -13.70 19.81 10.02
N GLY A 458 -14.20 18.90 10.86
CA GLY A 458 -15.35 18.03 10.59
C GLY A 458 -15.02 16.55 10.49
N ASP A 459 -16.04 15.74 10.21
CA ASP A 459 -15.93 14.27 10.23
C ASP A 459 -15.39 13.68 8.92
N THR A 460 -15.53 14.42 7.80
CA THR A 460 -15.16 13.93 6.46
C THR A 460 -14.45 14.99 5.63
N PHE A 461 -13.63 14.55 4.70
CA PHE A 461 -13.14 15.38 3.60
C PHE A 461 -14.23 15.62 2.54
N GLU A 462 -13.99 16.51 1.58
CA GLU A 462 -14.95 16.80 0.48
C GLU A 462 -15.21 15.57 -0.42
N ASP A 463 -14.28 14.63 -0.49
CA ASP A 463 -14.43 13.36 -1.22
C ASP A 463 -15.25 12.29 -0.46
N GLY A 464 -15.67 12.61 0.78
CA GLY A 464 -16.45 11.73 1.65
C GLY A 464 -15.62 10.73 2.47
N GLN A 465 -14.29 10.77 2.38
CA GLN A 465 -13.43 9.99 3.26
C GLN A 465 -13.49 10.51 4.69
N PRO A 466 -13.45 9.62 5.71
CA PRO A 466 -13.42 10.04 7.09
C PRO A 466 -12.10 10.79 7.39
N ARG A 467 -12.22 11.91 8.10
CA ARG A 467 -11.04 12.59 8.64
C ARG A 467 -10.48 11.78 9.80
N PRO A 468 -9.16 11.58 9.87
CA PRO A 468 -8.55 10.88 10.98
C PRO A 468 -8.68 11.73 12.25
N TRP A 469 -8.91 11.06 13.39
CA TRP A 469 -8.85 11.73 14.67
C TRP A 469 -7.46 12.30 14.91
N ILE A 470 -7.39 13.48 15.50
CA ILE A 470 -6.14 14.16 15.82
C ILE A 470 -5.57 13.57 17.11
N ALA A 471 -4.30 13.17 17.04
CA ALA A 471 -3.56 12.68 18.18
C ALA A 471 -2.90 13.85 18.93
N ALA A 472 -3.00 13.84 20.26
CA ALA A 472 -2.24 14.69 21.15
C ALA A 472 -1.47 13.83 22.17
N PRO A 473 -0.32 14.29 22.69
CA PRO A 473 0.38 13.56 23.74
C PRO A 473 -0.56 13.26 24.92
N ALA A 474 -0.57 11.99 25.38
CA ALA A 474 -1.37 11.63 26.55
C ALA A 474 -0.85 12.37 27.79
N PRO A 475 -1.75 12.86 28.68
CA PRO A 475 -1.34 13.41 29.95
C PRO A 475 -0.65 12.33 30.80
N VAL A 476 0.26 12.73 31.69
CA VAL A 476 0.89 11.82 32.63
C VAL A 476 -0.17 11.26 33.57
N ASP A 477 -0.30 9.93 33.61
CA ASP A 477 -1.10 9.23 34.62
C ASP A 477 -0.20 8.76 35.76
N GLU A 478 -0.27 9.45 36.88
CA GLU A 478 0.55 9.18 38.06
C GLU A 478 0.31 7.77 38.65
N ALA A 479 -0.90 7.20 38.50
CA ALA A 479 -1.21 5.86 38.98
C ALA A 479 -0.52 4.80 38.13
N LEU A 480 -0.63 4.88 36.80
CA LEU A 480 0.07 4.00 35.87
C LEU A 480 1.59 4.09 36.04
N LEU A 481 2.11 5.29 36.21
CA LEU A 481 3.54 5.51 36.46
C LEU A 481 3.99 4.86 37.78
N ALA A 482 3.21 5.04 38.85
CA ALA A 482 3.52 4.45 40.15
C ALA A 482 3.52 2.90 40.10
N GLU A 483 2.60 2.28 39.37
CA GLU A 483 2.57 0.82 39.14
C GLU A 483 3.84 0.34 38.43
N ALA A 484 4.27 1.03 37.37
CA ALA A 484 5.49 0.68 36.63
C ALA A 484 6.75 0.85 37.49
N VAL A 485 6.84 1.93 38.26
CA VAL A 485 7.93 2.14 39.22
C VAL A 485 7.97 1.06 40.30
N ALA A 486 6.81 0.64 40.83
CA ALA A 486 6.73 -0.44 41.79
C ALA A 486 7.18 -1.80 41.19
N ALA A 487 6.75 -2.11 39.97
CA ALA A 487 7.18 -3.31 39.25
C ALA A 487 8.70 -3.33 39.01
N ALA A 488 9.27 -2.17 38.61
CA ALA A 488 10.68 -2.03 38.30
C ALA A 488 11.60 -2.08 39.52
N ARG A 489 11.14 -1.63 40.72
CA ARG A 489 11.96 -1.47 41.92
C ARG A 489 12.61 -2.75 42.39
N ASP A 490 11.88 -3.86 42.33
CA ASP A 490 12.31 -5.17 42.82
C ASP A 490 12.76 -6.11 41.68
N ALA A 491 12.90 -5.59 40.44
CA ALA A 491 13.28 -6.40 39.30
C ALA A 491 14.81 -6.49 39.14
N ASP A 492 15.29 -7.66 38.70
CA ASP A 492 16.69 -7.83 38.28
C ASP A 492 16.95 -7.15 36.94
N VAL A 493 15.91 -7.13 36.07
CA VAL A 493 15.94 -6.53 34.73
C VAL A 493 14.62 -5.81 34.46
N VAL A 494 14.72 -4.62 33.89
CA VAL A 494 13.57 -3.87 33.39
C VAL A 494 13.62 -3.83 31.85
N VAL A 495 12.56 -4.27 31.22
CA VAL A 495 12.35 -4.16 29.77
C VAL A 495 11.29 -3.09 29.52
N ALA A 496 11.73 -1.92 29.09
CA ALA A 496 10.83 -0.82 28.74
C ALA A 496 10.51 -0.89 27.23
N VAL A 497 9.25 -1.16 26.89
CA VAL A 497 8.77 -1.26 25.49
C VAL A 497 8.05 0.02 25.14
N VAL A 498 8.75 0.86 24.40
CA VAL A 498 8.32 2.24 24.05
C VAL A 498 8.43 2.44 22.54
N GLY A 499 7.68 3.40 22.03
CA GLY A 499 7.67 3.76 20.60
C GLY A 499 6.32 4.32 20.19
N ASP A 500 6.18 4.63 18.92
CA ASP A 500 4.91 5.01 18.33
C ASP A 500 3.93 3.83 18.26
N ASN A 501 2.67 4.14 18.02
CA ASN A 501 1.62 3.16 17.76
C ASN A 501 0.73 3.64 16.60
N ILE A 502 -0.25 2.84 16.20
CA ILE A 502 -1.15 3.13 15.07
C ILE A 502 -1.99 4.41 15.23
N ALA A 503 -2.02 5.04 16.41
CA ALA A 503 -2.65 6.34 16.60
C ALA A 503 -1.81 7.50 16.04
N LEU A 504 -0.49 7.33 15.96
CA LEU A 504 0.47 8.35 15.53
C LEU A 504 1.00 8.13 14.11
N ILE A 505 0.92 6.90 13.60
CA ILE A 505 1.44 6.51 12.30
C ILE A 505 0.31 6.23 11.31
N GLY A 506 0.63 6.26 10.01
CA GLY A 506 -0.26 5.96 8.90
C GLY A 506 -0.56 7.15 8.02
N GLU A 507 -1.34 6.89 6.99
CA GLU A 507 -1.80 7.87 6.02
C GLU A 507 -2.62 8.97 6.70
N SER A 508 -2.47 10.20 6.24
CA SER A 508 -3.07 11.41 6.81
C SER A 508 -2.62 11.73 8.26
N ARG A 509 -1.60 11.04 8.78
CA ARG A 509 -1.05 11.30 10.10
C ARG A 509 0.21 12.15 10.02
N SER A 510 0.39 12.98 11.05
CA SER A 510 1.60 13.76 11.29
C SER A 510 1.75 14.03 12.77
N THR A 511 3.00 14.10 13.24
CA THR A 511 3.35 14.52 14.61
C THR A 511 3.92 15.95 14.63
N ALA A 512 3.62 16.76 13.60
CA ALA A 512 4.07 18.15 13.47
C ALA A 512 3.29 19.10 14.37
#